data_40f4bc7c55d3ae7915f4c2bb768ee4b7
#
_entry.id   40f4bc7c55d3ae7915f4c2bb768ee4b7
#
_cell.length_a   1.000
_cell.length_b   1.000
_cell.length_c   1.000
_cell.angle_alpha   90.00
_cell.angle_beta   90.00
_cell.angle_gamma   90.00
#
_symmetry.space_group_name_H-M   'P 1'
#
loop_
_entity.id
_entity.type
_entity.pdbx_description
1 polymer ?
#
loop_
_entity_poly.entity_id
_entity_poly.type
_entity_poly.pdbx_seq_one_letter_code
_entity_poly.pdbx_strand_id
1 'polypeptide(L)'
;MDKLIERLPDIINAAAQSNLGILALLSVALSVLAYFFFAKASEKVKVGIFALLFLGVIGFGVAMFRASPDSPIPPQTALSKEATILLKEVALDPSGLVLFERYGAGVDLHTNGKSLIRSKEDHRAIAVWESALQELVKGGLLVSRGEREEVFEITKKGYDVVKRSD
;
A
#
# COMPACT_ATOMS: atom_id res chain seq x y z
N MET A 1 15.64 33.82 12.39
CA MET A 1 14.86 32.69 12.93
C MET A 1 13.41 32.69 12.42
N ASP A 2 12.87 33.87 12.12
CA ASP A 2 11.45 34.03 11.72
C ASP A 2 11.06 33.31 10.43
N LYS A 3 11.93 33.28 9.41
CA LYS A 3 11.69 32.61 8.15
C LYS A 3 11.61 31.06 8.25
N LEU A 4 12.19 30.47 9.30
CA LEU A 4 12.09 29.02 9.57
C LEU A 4 10.74 28.69 10.22
N ILE A 5 10.24 29.57 11.08
CA ILE A 5 8.96 29.39 11.78
C ILE A 5 7.79 29.51 10.78
N GLU A 6 7.87 30.45 9.83
CA GLU A 6 6.86 30.61 8.77
C GLU A 6 6.76 29.39 7.82
N ARG A 7 7.85 28.66 7.59
CA ARG A 7 7.87 27.49 6.71
C ARG A 7 7.60 26.15 7.42
N LEU A 8 7.53 26.14 8.74
CA LEU A 8 7.26 24.94 9.51
C LEU A 8 5.95 24.23 9.12
N PRO A 9 4.82 24.92 8.91
CA PRO A 9 3.58 24.26 8.50
C PRO A 9 3.69 23.56 7.16
N ASP A 10 4.38 24.15 6.19
CA ASP A 10 4.57 23.56 4.86
C ASP A 10 5.44 22.32 4.92
N ILE A 11 6.51 22.35 5.73
CA ILE A 11 7.40 21.19 5.94
C ILE A 11 6.65 20.05 6.64
N ILE A 12 5.81 20.37 7.63
CA ILE A 12 5.00 19.39 8.36
C ILE A 12 3.98 18.74 7.41
N ASN A 13 3.30 19.55 6.59
CA ASN A 13 2.33 19.05 5.62
C ASN A 13 2.99 18.15 4.54
N ALA A 14 4.14 18.56 4.00
CA ALA A 14 4.88 17.77 3.03
C ALA A 14 5.38 16.46 3.64
N ALA A 15 5.87 16.49 4.88
CA ALA A 15 6.33 15.30 5.58
C ALA A 15 5.17 14.35 5.97
N ALA A 16 3.99 14.89 6.30
CA ALA A 16 2.82 14.08 6.67
C ALA A 16 2.25 13.26 5.49
N GLN A 17 2.62 13.57 4.26
CA GLN A 17 2.17 12.83 3.06
C GLN A 17 2.93 11.52 2.82
N SER A 18 4.00 11.24 3.56
CA SER A 18 4.76 10.00 3.42
C SER A 18 5.03 9.34 4.76
N ASN A 19 5.00 8.00 4.79
CA ASN A 19 5.31 7.22 6.00
C ASN A 19 6.71 7.53 6.55
N LEU A 20 7.68 7.78 5.66
CA LEU A 20 9.05 8.19 6.02
C LEU A 20 9.09 9.61 6.60
N GLY A 21 8.26 10.51 6.08
CA GLY A 21 8.17 11.88 6.58
C GLY A 21 7.53 11.95 7.98
N ILE A 22 6.50 11.14 8.23
CA ILE A 22 5.89 11.01 9.57
C ILE A 22 6.92 10.48 10.58
N LEU A 23 7.72 9.50 10.20
CA LEU A 23 8.80 8.96 11.04
C LEU A 23 9.86 10.02 11.35
N ALA A 24 10.26 10.82 10.35
CA ALA A 24 11.22 11.90 10.53
C ALA A 24 10.68 12.98 11.50
N LEU A 25 9.42 13.40 11.34
CA LEU A 25 8.76 14.34 12.26
C LEU A 25 8.69 13.80 13.68
N LEU A 26 8.34 12.53 13.85
CA LEU A 26 8.30 11.88 15.16
C LEU A 26 9.67 11.86 15.81
N SER A 27 10.73 11.59 15.05
CA SER A 27 12.11 11.59 15.54
C SER A 27 12.57 12.98 16.00
N VAL A 28 12.22 14.03 15.25
CA VAL A 28 12.51 15.42 15.61
C VAL A 28 11.73 15.81 16.87
N ALA A 29 10.44 15.50 16.94
CA ALA A 29 9.62 15.80 18.11
C ALA A 29 10.13 15.11 19.37
N LEU A 30 10.52 13.82 19.28
CA LEU A 30 11.13 13.08 20.38
C LEU A 30 12.47 13.68 20.80
N SER A 31 13.28 14.15 19.86
CA SER A 31 14.58 14.79 20.16
C SER A 31 14.41 16.10 20.92
N VAL A 32 13.44 16.91 20.51
CA VAL A 32 13.10 18.18 21.20
C VAL A 32 12.55 17.89 22.60
N LEU A 33 11.64 16.92 22.73
CA LEU A 33 11.08 16.51 24.01
C LEU A 33 12.17 16.00 24.95
N ALA A 34 13.07 15.16 24.45
CA ALA A 34 14.21 14.63 25.19
C ALA A 34 15.11 15.77 25.68
N TYR A 35 15.40 16.77 24.84
CA TYR A 35 16.21 17.91 25.25
C TYR A 35 15.60 18.66 26.44
N PHE A 36 14.29 18.96 26.40
CA PHE A 36 13.63 19.70 27.47
C PHE A 36 13.51 18.89 28.78
N PHE A 37 13.17 17.63 28.70
CA PHE A 37 12.98 16.79 29.89
C PHE A 37 14.31 16.39 30.54
N PHE A 38 15.36 16.15 29.74
CA PHE A 38 16.63 15.61 30.24
C PHE A 38 17.73 16.63 30.43
N ALA A 39 17.49 17.93 30.17
CA ALA A 39 18.49 18.99 30.37
C ALA A 39 19.10 18.95 31.78
N LYS A 40 18.29 18.61 32.79
CA LYS A 40 18.71 18.56 34.23
C LYS A 40 19.00 17.15 34.73
N ALA A 41 18.86 16.10 33.91
CA ALA A 41 19.09 14.70 34.33
C ALA A 41 20.58 14.36 34.41
N SER A 42 20.94 13.41 35.27
CA SER A 42 22.32 12.92 35.37
C SER A 42 22.76 12.23 34.07
N GLU A 43 24.07 12.24 33.76
CA GLU A 43 24.60 11.66 32.54
C GLU A 43 24.23 10.17 32.35
N LYS A 44 24.22 9.39 33.44
CA LYS A 44 23.84 7.95 33.40
C LYS A 44 22.40 7.77 32.96
N VAL A 45 21.49 8.63 33.41
CA VAL A 45 20.06 8.60 33.03
C VAL A 45 19.91 9.01 31.57
N LYS A 46 20.63 10.03 31.10
CA LYS A 46 20.63 10.47 29.71
C LYS A 46 21.05 9.35 28.75
N VAL A 47 22.17 8.68 29.07
CA VAL A 47 22.68 7.55 28.25
C VAL A 47 21.68 6.37 28.23
N GLY A 48 21.11 6.02 29.40
CA GLY A 48 20.13 4.93 29.49
C GLY A 48 18.88 5.18 28.63
N ILE A 49 18.35 6.40 28.70
CA ILE A 49 17.16 6.76 27.90
C ILE A 49 17.49 6.88 26.41
N PHE A 50 18.67 7.43 26.05
CA PHE A 50 19.11 7.46 24.68
C PHE A 50 19.24 6.04 24.09
N ALA A 51 19.83 5.11 24.84
CA ALA A 51 19.94 3.72 24.42
C ALA A 51 18.55 3.07 24.22
N LEU A 52 17.60 3.33 25.12
CA LEU A 52 16.23 2.82 25.02
C LEU A 52 15.48 3.38 23.79
N LEU A 53 15.61 4.68 23.54
CA LEU A 53 15.04 5.33 22.35
C LEU A 53 15.66 4.80 21.06
N PHE A 54 16.96 4.60 21.05
CA PHE A 54 17.68 4.06 19.90
C PHE A 54 17.25 2.62 19.59
N LEU A 55 17.09 1.79 20.61
CA LEU A 55 16.53 0.43 20.50
C LEU A 55 15.09 0.46 19.95
N GLY A 56 14.29 1.41 20.40
CA GLY A 56 12.92 1.61 19.90
C GLY A 56 12.88 1.96 18.41
N VAL A 57 13.74 2.88 17.97
CA VAL A 57 13.84 3.27 16.56
C VAL A 57 14.35 2.12 15.69
N ILE A 58 15.37 1.37 16.15
CA ILE A 58 15.85 0.18 15.43
C ILE A 58 14.73 -0.88 15.36
N GLY A 59 14.05 -1.16 16.47
CA GLY A 59 12.95 -2.12 16.51
C GLY A 59 11.81 -1.75 15.55
N PHE A 60 11.45 -0.48 15.51
CA PHE A 60 10.45 0.03 14.57
C PHE A 60 10.94 -0.04 13.12
N GLY A 61 12.19 0.32 12.84
CA GLY A 61 12.81 0.20 11.53
C GLY A 61 12.80 -1.25 11.03
N VAL A 62 13.20 -2.21 11.87
CA VAL A 62 13.15 -3.64 11.53
C VAL A 62 11.71 -4.11 11.30
N ALA A 63 10.74 -3.64 12.10
CA ALA A 63 9.33 -3.96 11.90
C ALA A 63 8.81 -3.42 10.56
N MET A 64 9.20 -2.20 10.18
CA MET A 64 8.87 -1.60 8.87
C MET A 64 9.51 -2.34 7.70
N PHE A 65 10.76 -2.79 7.83
CA PHE A 65 11.41 -3.62 6.80
C PHE A 65 10.79 -5.01 6.68
N ARG A 66 10.30 -5.59 7.79
CA ARG A 66 9.56 -6.86 7.77
C ARG A 66 8.11 -6.69 7.29
N ALA A 67 7.55 -5.50 7.38
CA ALA A 67 6.26 -5.12 6.78
C ALA A 67 6.38 -4.78 5.28
N SER A 68 7.51 -5.10 4.62
CA SER A 68 7.66 -5.06 3.17
C SER A 68 6.57 -5.90 2.49
N PRO A 69 6.19 -5.56 1.24
CA PRO A 69 5.07 -6.21 0.53
C PRO A 69 5.21 -7.72 0.33
N ASP A 70 6.32 -8.33 0.76
CA ASP A 70 6.50 -9.78 0.90
C ASP A 70 6.02 -10.35 2.24
N SER A 71 5.25 -9.59 3.04
CA SER A 71 4.61 -10.11 4.26
C SER A 71 3.87 -11.40 3.92
N PRO A 72 4.09 -12.49 4.70
CA PRO A 72 3.34 -13.71 4.49
C PRO A 72 1.85 -13.34 4.55
N ILE A 73 1.16 -13.67 3.49
CA ILE A 73 -0.29 -13.53 3.33
C ILE A 73 -0.93 -13.87 4.69
N PRO A 74 -1.74 -12.96 5.31
CA PRO A 74 -2.64 -13.41 6.36
C PRO A 74 -3.35 -14.67 5.84
N PRO A 75 -3.68 -15.65 6.70
CA PRO A 75 -4.25 -16.93 6.27
C PRO A 75 -5.32 -16.62 5.25
N GLN A 76 -5.15 -17.13 4.04
CA GLN A 76 -5.88 -16.76 2.82
C GLN A 76 -7.35 -16.58 3.20
N THR A 77 -7.79 -15.37 3.36
CA THR A 77 -9.20 -15.04 3.18
C THR A 77 -9.46 -15.49 1.77
N ALA A 78 -10.21 -16.56 1.60
CA ALA A 78 -10.46 -17.15 0.30
C ALA A 78 -10.88 -16.01 -0.63
N LEU A 79 -10.17 -15.86 -1.76
CA LEU A 79 -10.51 -14.83 -2.74
C LEU A 79 -12.00 -14.90 -3.03
N SER A 80 -12.62 -13.75 -3.20
CA SER A 80 -14.00 -13.70 -3.66
C SER A 80 -14.15 -14.48 -4.96
N LYS A 81 -15.35 -14.95 -5.23
CA LYS A 81 -15.61 -15.72 -6.46
C LYS A 81 -15.21 -14.95 -7.70
N GLU A 82 -15.53 -13.67 -7.72
CA GLU A 82 -15.22 -12.76 -8.84
C GLU A 82 -13.72 -12.49 -8.94
N ALA A 83 -13.01 -12.31 -7.82
CA ALA A 83 -11.56 -12.18 -7.82
C ALA A 83 -10.87 -13.44 -8.34
N THR A 84 -11.38 -14.62 -7.99
CA THR A 84 -10.87 -15.89 -8.50
C THR A 84 -11.09 -16.02 -10.01
N ILE A 85 -12.28 -15.65 -10.51
CA ILE A 85 -12.58 -15.66 -11.94
C ILE A 85 -11.68 -14.67 -12.69
N LEU A 86 -11.56 -13.44 -12.20
CA LEU A 86 -10.72 -12.40 -12.79
C LEU A 86 -9.27 -12.87 -12.86
N LEU A 87 -8.72 -13.39 -11.77
CA LEU A 87 -7.34 -13.86 -11.73
C LEU A 87 -7.07 -15.01 -12.72
N LYS A 88 -8.00 -15.94 -12.85
CA LYS A 88 -7.90 -17.04 -13.83
C LYS A 88 -7.93 -16.53 -15.27
N GLU A 89 -8.87 -15.63 -15.60
CA GLU A 89 -8.96 -15.06 -16.96
C GLU A 89 -7.71 -14.26 -17.32
N VAL A 90 -7.16 -13.48 -16.38
CA VAL A 90 -5.90 -12.74 -16.60
C VAL A 90 -4.72 -13.68 -16.79
N ALA A 91 -4.67 -14.79 -16.05
CA ALA A 91 -3.59 -15.78 -16.20
C ALA A 91 -3.64 -16.53 -17.55
N LEU A 92 -4.82 -16.60 -18.16
CA LEU A 92 -5.02 -17.17 -19.50
C LEU A 92 -4.72 -16.15 -20.62
N ASP A 93 -4.69 -14.86 -20.32
CA ASP A 93 -4.34 -13.83 -21.29
C ASP A 93 -2.85 -13.88 -21.61
N PRO A 94 -2.44 -13.99 -22.89
CA PRO A 94 -1.02 -14.02 -23.26
C PRO A 94 -0.23 -12.81 -22.81
N SER A 95 -0.88 -11.65 -22.68
CA SER A 95 -0.26 -10.41 -22.19
C SER A 95 -0.25 -10.32 -20.67
N GLY A 96 -1.09 -11.09 -19.98
CA GLY A 96 -1.26 -11.02 -18.54
C GLY A 96 -1.84 -9.70 -18.06
N LEU A 97 -2.62 -8.99 -18.89
CA LEU A 97 -3.13 -7.66 -18.63
C LEU A 97 -4.64 -7.63 -18.38
N VAL A 98 -5.04 -6.71 -17.52
CA VAL A 98 -6.42 -6.28 -17.33
C VAL A 98 -6.54 -4.82 -17.69
N LEU A 99 -7.50 -4.48 -18.51
CA LEU A 99 -7.87 -3.11 -18.83
C LEU A 99 -9.12 -2.74 -18.05
N PHE A 100 -9.05 -1.67 -17.28
CA PHE A 100 -10.15 -1.12 -16.53
C PHE A 100 -10.47 0.27 -17.09
N GLU A 101 -11.50 0.36 -17.91
CA GLU A 101 -11.81 1.56 -18.65
C GLU A 101 -13.10 2.19 -18.15
N ARG A 102 -13.08 3.53 -17.99
CA ARG A 102 -14.24 4.33 -17.61
C ARG A 102 -14.67 5.20 -18.79
N TYR A 103 -15.90 4.98 -19.27
CA TYR A 103 -16.50 5.73 -20.38
C TYR A 103 -17.74 6.48 -19.89
N GLY A 104 -17.64 7.78 -19.71
CA GLY A 104 -18.79 8.59 -19.30
C GLY A 104 -19.49 8.01 -18.06
N ALA A 105 -20.68 7.42 -18.24
CA ALA A 105 -21.43 6.78 -17.16
C ALA A 105 -21.16 5.27 -17.02
N GLY A 106 -20.35 4.66 -17.89
CA GLY A 106 -20.11 3.22 -17.91
C GLY A 106 -18.69 2.84 -17.53
N VAL A 107 -18.54 1.59 -17.08
CA VAL A 107 -17.23 0.98 -16.75
C VAL A 107 -17.12 -0.34 -17.49
N ASP A 108 -15.93 -0.65 -17.98
CA ASP A 108 -15.60 -1.94 -18.58
C ASP A 108 -14.34 -2.53 -17.93
N LEU A 109 -14.37 -3.84 -17.72
CA LEU A 109 -13.23 -4.62 -17.24
C LEU A 109 -12.93 -5.69 -18.28
N HIS A 110 -11.83 -5.53 -19.00
CA HIS A 110 -11.48 -6.33 -20.16
C HIS A 110 -10.18 -7.10 -19.94
N THR A 111 -10.20 -8.41 -20.20
CA THR A 111 -9.01 -9.28 -20.19
C THR A 111 -9.27 -10.51 -21.06
N ASN A 112 -8.24 -11.13 -21.59
CA ASN A 112 -8.33 -12.36 -22.39
C ASN A 112 -9.36 -12.26 -23.55
N GLY A 113 -9.47 -11.07 -24.19
CA GLY A 113 -10.44 -10.81 -25.26
C GLY A 113 -11.90 -10.79 -24.81
N LYS A 114 -12.18 -10.71 -23.49
CA LYS A 114 -13.54 -10.73 -22.94
C LYS A 114 -13.80 -9.51 -22.06
N SER A 115 -15.03 -8.96 -22.14
CA SER A 115 -15.55 -8.04 -21.14
C SER A 115 -16.21 -8.84 -20.01
N LEU A 116 -15.78 -8.60 -18.77
CA LEU A 116 -16.32 -9.28 -17.60
C LEU A 116 -17.58 -8.58 -17.05
N ILE A 117 -17.76 -7.27 -17.37
CA ILE A 117 -18.92 -6.49 -17.01
C ILE A 117 -19.92 -6.56 -18.16
N ARG A 118 -20.97 -7.39 -17.99
CA ARG A 118 -21.98 -7.60 -19.06
C ARG A 118 -22.82 -6.37 -19.36
N SER A 119 -23.14 -5.57 -18.34
CA SER A 119 -23.90 -4.32 -18.48
C SER A 119 -23.08 -3.17 -17.92
N LYS A 120 -22.66 -2.27 -18.80
CA LYS A 120 -21.79 -1.13 -18.46
C LYS A 120 -22.50 -0.07 -17.59
N GLU A 121 -23.82 -0.19 -17.45
CA GLU A 121 -24.68 0.72 -16.66
C GLU A 121 -25.14 0.06 -15.32
N ASP A 122 -24.86 -1.22 -15.11
CA ASP A 122 -25.18 -1.91 -13.87
C ASP A 122 -24.17 -1.57 -12.78
N HIS A 123 -24.47 -0.55 -12.00
CA HIS A 123 -23.63 -0.08 -10.91
C HIS A 123 -23.33 -1.17 -9.87
N ARG A 124 -24.23 -2.14 -9.69
CA ARG A 124 -24.00 -3.24 -8.75
C ARG A 124 -22.96 -4.22 -9.29
N ALA A 125 -23.06 -4.59 -10.56
CA ALA A 125 -22.08 -5.44 -11.21
C ALA A 125 -20.71 -4.75 -11.27
N ILE A 126 -20.68 -3.45 -11.59
CA ILE A 126 -19.46 -2.62 -11.59
C ILE A 126 -18.79 -2.67 -10.22
N ALA A 127 -19.52 -2.38 -9.14
CA ALA A 127 -18.98 -2.36 -7.78
C ALA A 127 -18.39 -3.72 -7.35
N VAL A 128 -19.01 -4.82 -7.75
CA VAL A 128 -18.50 -6.18 -7.48
C VAL A 128 -17.18 -6.44 -8.17
N TRP A 129 -17.05 -6.09 -9.45
CA TRP A 129 -15.82 -6.28 -10.22
C TRP A 129 -14.71 -5.31 -9.81
N GLU A 130 -15.04 -4.06 -9.47
CA GLU A 130 -14.09 -3.12 -8.86
C GLU A 130 -13.54 -3.64 -7.53
N SER A 131 -14.42 -4.19 -6.68
CA SER A 131 -13.99 -4.79 -5.41
C SER A 131 -13.08 -5.99 -5.64
N ALA A 132 -13.38 -6.86 -6.60
CA ALA A 132 -12.57 -8.00 -6.96
C ALA A 132 -11.18 -7.57 -7.48
N LEU A 133 -11.12 -6.55 -8.33
CA LEU A 133 -9.87 -5.99 -8.83
C LEU A 133 -9.02 -5.43 -7.69
N GLN A 134 -9.62 -4.64 -6.79
CA GLN A 134 -8.93 -4.09 -5.63
C GLN A 134 -8.43 -5.17 -4.67
N GLU A 135 -9.20 -6.25 -4.49
CA GLU A 135 -8.80 -7.41 -3.68
C GLU A 135 -7.51 -8.03 -4.23
N LEU A 136 -7.43 -8.23 -5.55
CA LEU A 136 -6.25 -8.78 -6.21
C LEU A 136 -5.04 -7.84 -6.14
N VAL A 137 -5.24 -6.53 -6.29
CA VAL A 137 -4.18 -5.53 -6.14
C VAL A 137 -3.67 -5.47 -4.70
N LYS A 138 -4.56 -5.39 -3.72
CA LYS A 138 -4.18 -5.42 -2.28
C LYS A 138 -3.49 -6.72 -1.89
N GLY A 139 -3.89 -7.83 -2.50
CA GLY A 139 -3.24 -9.13 -2.33
C GLY A 139 -1.86 -9.23 -3.01
N GLY A 140 -1.48 -8.25 -3.82
CA GLY A 140 -0.24 -8.26 -4.61
C GLY A 140 -0.26 -9.31 -5.73
N LEU A 141 -1.45 -9.74 -6.17
CA LEU A 141 -1.64 -10.69 -7.27
C LEU A 141 -1.70 -9.97 -8.62
N LEU A 142 -2.16 -8.72 -8.62
CA LEU A 142 -2.08 -7.77 -9.72
C LEU A 142 -1.31 -6.53 -9.28
N VAL A 143 -0.69 -5.84 -10.22
CA VAL A 143 -0.02 -4.55 -10.03
C VAL A 143 -0.52 -3.54 -11.05
N SER A 144 -0.80 -2.31 -10.60
CA SER A 144 -1.18 -1.22 -11.51
C SER A 144 0.02 -0.81 -12.38
N ARG A 145 -0.24 -0.56 -13.65
CA ARG A 145 0.71 -0.02 -14.62
C ARG A 145 0.21 1.34 -15.11
N GLY A 146 1.02 2.35 -14.92
CA GLY A 146 0.68 3.73 -15.29
C GLY A 146 0.03 4.55 -14.17
N GLU A 147 -0.13 5.86 -14.43
CA GLU A 147 -0.59 6.83 -13.42
C GLU A 147 -2.11 6.83 -13.22
N ARG A 148 -2.88 6.31 -14.18
CA ARG A 148 -4.35 6.40 -14.17
C ARG A 148 -5.07 5.19 -13.60
N GLU A 149 -4.32 4.16 -13.16
CA GLU A 149 -4.91 2.90 -12.67
C GLU A 149 -5.93 2.28 -13.65
N GLU A 150 -5.63 2.37 -14.94
CA GLU A 150 -6.46 1.82 -16.03
C GLU A 150 -5.95 0.47 -16.53
N VAL A 151 -4.67 0.17 -16.28
CA VAL A 151 -4.00 -1.07 -16.73
C VAL A 151 -3.41 -1.79 -15.53
N PHE A 152 -3.69 -3.08 -15.40
CA PHE A 152 -3.14 -3.94 -14.36
C PHE A 152 -2.46 -5.15 -14.99
N GLU A 153 -1.37 -5.59 -14.38
CA GLU A 153 -0.58 -6.75 -14.82
C GLU A 153 -0.54 -7.80 -13.74
N ILE A 154 -0.65 -9.07 -14.14
CA ILE A 154 -0.53 -10.20 -13.21
C ILE A 154 0.91 -10.34 -12.73
N THR A 155 1.07 -10.53 -11.42
CA THR A 155 2.37 -10.73 -10.80
C THR A 155 2.78 -12.22 -10.84
N LYS A 156 4.06 -12.51 -10.58
CA LYS A 156 4.51 -13.88 -10.35
C LYS A 156 3.67 -14.59 -9.28
N LYS A 157 3.35 -13.88 -8.19
CA LYS A 157 2.50 -14.38 -7.10
C LYS A 157 1.10 -14.73 -7.60
N GLY A 158 0.53 -13.91 -8.51
CA GLY A 158 -0.77 -14.18 -9.13
C GLY A 158 -0.75 -15.49 -9.92
N TYR A 159 0.25 -15.70 -10.76
CA TYR A 159 0.41 -16.97 -11.48
C TYR A 159 0.59 -18.18 -10.56
N ASP A 160 1.35 -18.03 -9.46
CA ASP A 160 1.58 -19.11 -8.50
C ASP A 160 0.29 -19.51 -7.77
N VAL A 161 -0.61 -18.54 -7.50
CA VAL A 161 -1.92 -18.80 -6.89
C VAL A 161 -2.83 -19.57 -7.85
N VAL A 162 -2.89 -19.17 -9.12
CA VAL A 162 -3.71 -19.88 -10.13
C VAL A 162 -3.26 -21.33 -10.27
N LYS A 163 -1.94 -21.59 -10.37
CA LYS A 163 -1.38 -22.97 -10.48
C LYS A 163 -1.71 -23.88 -9.30
N ARG A 164 -1.98 -23.32 -8.12
CA ARG A 164 -2.35 -24.11 -6.92
C ARG A 164 -3.84 -24.37 -6.82
N SER A 165 -4.65 -23.63 -7.60
CA SER A 165 -6.11 -23.70 -7.55
C SER A 165 -6.70 -24.60 -8.62
N ASP A 166 -5.88 -25.08 -9.55
CA ASP A 166 -6.17 -26.10 -10.58
C ASP A 166 -5.69 -27.48 -10.09
#